data_2926dd78a491723f1a690969e6efc0cd
#
_entry.id   2926dd78a491723f1a690969e6efc0cd
#
_cell.length_a   1.000
_cell.length_b   1.000
_cell.length_c   1.000
_cell.angle_alpha   90.00
_cell.angle_beta   90.00
_cell.angle_gamma   90.00
#
_symmetry.space_group_name_H-M   'P 1'
#
loop_
_entity.id
_entity.type
_entity.pdbx_description
1 polymer ?
#
loop_
_entity_poly.entity_id
_entity_poly.type
_entity_poly.pdbx_seq_one_letter_code
_entity_poly.pdbx_strand_id
1 'polypeptide(L)'
;MVWSCLTASHYDREVLVSHANAALTPRMRLRLARLVVEEGWPVARAAERFAVSWPTAARWADRYRLVGPEGMADRSSRPHRSPTRTPTPVIRRIVHLRWHKRLGPVAIGARLGMPASTVHAVLLRCRLSRLSHVDRATGEPVRRYEHDYPGSLIHVDVKKLGNIPDGGGWRYLGRVQGGRNRHRHSPGSSPKIGTAFVHTVLDDHSRLAYAEIHDNETAATAVTVLRRAVAWYAARGVHVERVLSDNGSPYRSRLWTTTCAELGIRPKRTRPYRPQTNGKIERFHRTLTAGWAFARLFPTETHRRKALPGWLHEYNHHRPHTAIGGRPPISRLTNLPGQYS
;
A
#
# COMPACT_ATOMS: atom_id res chain seq x y z
N MET A 1 6.86 8.64 21.86
CA MET A 1 5.94 7.62 21.31
C MET A 1 6.63 6.29 20.92
N VAL A 2 7.95 6.17 20.88
CA VAL A 2 8.70 4.92 20.65
C VAL A 2 8.78 4.03 21.91
N TRP A 3 8.53 4.59 23.08
CA TRP A 3 8.63 3.89 24.38
C TRP A 3 7.43 2.96 24.67
N SER A 4 6.27 3.17 24.07
CA SER A 4 5.10 2.30 24.28
C SER A 4 5.24 0.90 23.69
N CYS A 5 6.13 0.72 22.69
CA CYS A 5 6.38 -0.59 22.09
C CYS A 5 7.22 -1.52 22.96
N LEU A 6 7.94 -0.96 23.97
CA LEU A 6 8.80 -1.71 24.90
C LEU A 6 8.10 -2.02 26.22
N THR A 7 7.07 -1.25 26.57
CA THR A 7 6.25 -1.42 27.77
C THR A 7 4.88 -2.01 27.48
N ALA A 8 4.47 -2.08 26.20
CA ALA A 8 3.28 -2.79 25.77
C ALA A 8 3.54 -4.31 25.73
N SER A 9 3.73 -4.89 26.89
CA SER A 9 2.94 -5.99 27.33
C SER A 9 1.48 -5.50 27.50
N HIS A 10 0.90 -4.90 26.47
CA HIS A 10 -0.53 -4.97 26.30
C HIS A 10 -0.81 -6.44 26.03
N TYR A 11 -1.15 -7.13 27.10
CA TYR A 11 -2.11 -8.19 27.06
C TYR A 11 -3.37 -7.57 26.40
N ASP A 12 -3.41 -7.51 25.06
CA ASP A 12 -4.64 -7.84 24.40
C ASP A 12 -4.98 -9.17 25.04
N ARG A 13 -5.97 -9.18 25.88
CA ARG A 13 -6.74 -10.39 26.16
C ARG A 13 -7.21 -10.79 24.78
N GLU A 14 -6.37 -11.61 24.10
CA GLU A 14 -6.88 -12.47 23.04
C GLU A 14 -8.04 -13.16 23.74
N VAL A 15 -9.25 -12.79 23.38
CA VAL A 15 -10.43 -13.55 23.71
C VAL A 15 -10.16 -14.87 23.05
N LEU A 16 -9.67 -15.85 23.84
CA LEU A 16 -9.41 -17.20 23.39
C LEU A 16 -10.79 -17.79 23.07
N VAL A 17 -11.23 -17.54 21.84
CA VAL A 17 -12.48 -18.06 21.31
C VAL A 17 -12.20 -19.50 20.93
N SER A 18 -12.77 -20.44 21.68
CA SER A 18 -12.75 -21.86 21.32
C SER A 18 -13.29 -22.00 19.90
N HIS A 19 -12.56 -22.75 19.05
CA HIS A 19 -13.01 -23.02 17.69
C HIS A 19 -14.41 -23.62 17.70
N ALA A 20 -15.29 -23.20 16.77
CA ALA A 20 -16.68 -23.68 16.71
C ALA A 20 -16.81 -25.23 16.67
N ASN A 21 -15.81 -25.88 16.08
CA ASN A 21 -15.72 -27.35 15.98
C ASN A 21 -14.89 -28.00 17.10
N ALA A 22 -14.58 -27.26 18.19
CA ALA A 22 -13.89 -27.89 19.33
C ALA A 22 -14.81 -28.94 19.98
N ALA A 23 -14.28 -30.13 20.23
CA ALA A 23 -15.01 -31.23 20.88
C ALA A 23 -15.62 -30.83 22.23
N LEU A 24 -14.97 -29.90 22.96
CA LEU A 24 -15.46 -29.31 24.19
C LEU A 24 -15.33 -27.80 24.17
N THR A 25 -16.44 -27.11 23.99
CA THR A 25 -16.53 -25.66 24.26
C THR A 25 -16.54 -25.41 25.78
N PRO A 26 -16.27 -24.20 26.28
CA PRO A 26 -16.34 -23.88 27.71
C PRO A 26 -17.69 -24.34 28.37
N ARG A 27 -18.80 -24.19 27.65
CA ARG A 27 -20.12 -24.62 28.10
C ARG A 27 -20.21 -26.15 28.20
N MET A 28 -19.65 -26.88 27.25
CA MET A 28 -19.64 -28.36 27.28
C MET A 28 -18.70 -28.89 28.35
N ARG A 29 -17.56 -28.22 28.60
CA ARG A 29 -16.65 -28.55 29.72
C ARG A 29 -17.34 -28.41 31.06
N LEU A 30 -18.07 -27.30 31.23
CA LEU A 30 -18.86 -27.08 32.46
C LEU A 30 -19.88 -28.16 32.65
N ARG A 31 -20.63 -28.54 31.61
CA ARG A 31 -21.64 -29.61 31.69
C ARG A 31 -21.01 -30.95 32.02
N LEU A 32 -19.92 -31.32 31.38
CA LEU A 32 -19.16 -32.54 31.68
C LEU A 32 -18.69 -32.54 33.13
N ALA A 33 -18.09 -31.44 33.58
CA ALA A 33 -17.54 -31.34 34.93
C ALA A 33 -18.63 -31.44 36.01
N ARG A 34 -19.81 -30.84 35.81
CA ARG A 34 -20.95 -30.92 36.71
C ARG A 34 -21.48 -32.34 36.82
N LEU A 35 -21.64 -33.07 35.71
CA LEU A 35 -22.05 -34.47 35.73
C LEU A 35 -21.14 -35.31 36.61
N VAL A 36 -19.82 -35.07 36.56
CA VAL A 36 -18.85 -35.84 37.35
C VAL A 36 -18.80 -35.37 38.81
N VAL A 37 -18.83 -34.06 39.07
CA VAL A 37 -18.56 -33.52 40.41
C VAL A 37 -19.84 -33.34 41.24
N GLU A 38 -20.91 -32.85 40.61
CA GLU A 38 -22.17 -32.55 41.30
C GLU A 38 -23.14 -33.77 41.27
N GLU A 39 -23.21 -34.46 40.11
CA GLU A 39 -24.12 -35.57 39.91
C GLU A 39 -23.48 -36.95 40.15
N GLY A 40 -22.19 -37.02 40.52
CA GLY A 40 -21.49 -38.24 40.90
C GLY A 40 -21.25 -39.25 39.77
N TRP A 41 -21.27 -38.81 38.51
CA TRP A 41 -21.07 -39.75 37.40
C TRP A 41 -19.61 -40.25 37.37
N PRO A 42 -19.40 -41.56 37.05
CA PRO A 42 -18.06 -42.06 36.75
C PRO A 42 -17.45 -41.28 35.60
N VAL A 43 -16.16 -40.91 35.75
CA VAL A 43 -15.41 -40.14 34.71
C VAL A 43 -15.45 -40.85 33.36
N ALA A 44 -15.36 -42.18 33.35
CA ALA A 44 -15.42 -43.00 32.13
C ALA A 44 -16.74 -42.78 31.36
N ARG A 45 -17.88 -42.80 32.08
CA ARG A 45 -19.21 -42.59 31.49
C ARG A 45 -19.37 -41.16 30.95
N ALA A 46 -18.84 -40.16 31.65
CA ALA A 46 -18.84 -38.78 31.20
C ALA A 46 -17.96 -38.62 29.96
N ALA A 47 -16.78 -39.24 29.91
CA ALA A 47 -15.88 -39.22 28.78
C ALA A 47 -16.54 -39.79 27.51
N GLU A 48 -17.21 -40.95 27.64
CA GLU A 48 -17.95 -41.60 26.54
C GLU A 48 -19.07 -40.69 26.02
N ARG A 49 -19.90 -40.14 26.92
CA ARG A 49 -21.02 -39.27 26.53
C ARG A 49 -20.60 -38.02 25.79
N PHE A 50 -19.42 -37.45 26.08
CA PHE A 50 -18.90 -36.27 25.44
C PHE A 50 -17.88 -36.57 24.32
N ALA A 51 -17.70 -37.83 23.97
CA ALA A 51 -16.77 -38.32 22.95
C ALA A 51 -15.34 -37.78 23.16
N VAL A 52 -14.85 -37.79 24.40
CA VAL A 52 -13.51 -37.38 24.77
C VAL A 52 -12.77 -38.50 25.50
N SER A 53 -11.43 -38.42 25.54
CA SER A 53 -10.64 -39.38 26.30
C SER A 53 -10.87 -39.23 27.82
N TRP A 54 -10.73 -40.33 28.55
CA TRP A 54 -10.83 -40.35 30.02
C TRP A 54 -9.93 -39.30 30.69
N PRO A 55 -8.61 -39.12 30.30
CA PRO A 55 -7.77 -38.09 30.90
C PRO A 55 -8.27 -36.65 30.63
N THR A 56 -8.95 -36.44 29.50
CA THR A 56 -9.57 -35.15 29.21
C THR A 56 -10.75 -34.86 30.10
N ALA A 57 -11.63 -35.83 30.31
CA ALA A 57 -12.77 -35.69 31.22
C ALA A 57 -12.32 -35.50 32.67
N ALA A 58 -11.37 -36.32 33.15
CA ALA A 58 -10.80 -36.20 34.49
C ALA A 58 -10.20 -34.81 34.74
N ARG A 59 -9.38 -34.29 33.79
CA ARG A 59 -8.76 -32.97 33.88
C ARG A 59 -9.77 -31.82 34.01
N TRP A 60 -10.90 -31.90 33.31
CA TRP A 60 -11.95 -30.88 33.41
C TRP A 60 -12.74 -30.99 34.71
N ALA A 61 -13.00 -32.22 35.19
CA ALA A 61 -13.61 -32.45 36.49
C ALA A 61 -12.72 -31.93 37.66
N ASP A 62 -11.42 -32.24 37.62
CA ASP A 62 -10.48 -31.78 38.64
C ASP A 62 -10.33 -30.24 38.62
N ARG A 63 -10.30 -29.67 37.42
CA ARG A 63 -10.22 -28.21 37.26
C ARG A 63 -11.48 -27.51 37.78
N TYR A 64 -12.65 -28.15 37.65
CA TYR A 64 -13.90 -27.67 38.23
C TYR A 64 -13.89 -27.76 39.77
N ARG A 65 -13.36 -28.83 40.33
CA ARG A 65 -13.21 -28.98 41.80
C ARG A 65 -12.33 -27.89 42.38
N LEU A 66 -11.24 -27.52 41.67
CA LEU A 66 -10.24 -26.56 42.16
C LEU A 66 -10.65 -25.10 41.95
N VAL A 67 -11.29 -24.75 40.85
CA VAL A 67 -11.49 -23.34 40.41
C VAL A 67 -12.97 -23.02 40.20
N GLY A 68 -13.84 -24.01 40.16
CA GLY A 68 -15.26 -23.82 39.85
C GLY A 68 -15.53 -23.51 38.36
N PRO A 69 -16.70 -22.92 38.04
CA PRO A 69 -17.12 -22.62 36.65
C PRO A 69 -16.14 -21.79 35.85
N GLU A 70 -15.45 -20.86 36.49
CA GLU A 70 -14.44 -19.98 35.85
C GLU A 70 -13.25 -20.78 35.32
N GLY A 71 -12.97 -21.93 35.90
CA GLY A 71 -11.95 -22.86 35.43
C GLY A 71 -12.18 -23.42 34.02
N MET A 72 -13.38 -23.28 33.45
CA MET A 72 -13.73 -23.84 32.14
C MET A 72 -13.24 -22.99 30.96
N ALA A 73 -12.81 -21.77 31.23
CA ALA A 73 -12.20 -20.90 30.20
C ALA A 73 -10.84 -21.45 29.69
N ASP A 74 -10.53 -21.15 28.45
CA ASP A 74 -9.23 -21.49 27.88
C ASP A 74 -8.10 -20.74 28.61
N ARG A 75 -6.98 -21.41 28.81
CA ARG A 75 -5.75 -20.80 29.34
C ARG A 75 -4.74 -20.63 28.22
N SER A 76 -3.94 -19.59 28.32
CA SER A 76 -2.84 -19.38 27.39
C SER A 76 -1.90 -20.60 27.38
N SER A 77 -1.62 -21.10 26.18
CA SER A 77 -0.63 -22.17 25.95
C SER A 77 0.81 -21.63 25.91
N ARG A 78 1.00 -20.33 26.08
CA ARG A 78 2.34 -19.72 26.11
C ARG A 78 3.15 -20.26 27.30
N PRO A 79 4.39 -20.71 27.08
CA PRO A 79 5.27 -21.11 28.16
C PRO A 79 5.57 -19.93 29.09
N HIS A 80 5.56 -20.16 30.38
CA HIS A 80 5.90 -19.14 31.40
C HIS A 80 7.34 -18.65 31.28
N ARG A 81 8.24 -19.49 30.77
CA ARG A 81 9.65 -19.15 30.52
C ARG A 81 10.01 -19.44 29.06
N SER A 82 10.74 -18.50 28.45
CA SER A 82 11.30 -18.64 27.11
C SER A 82 12.78 -18.32 27.18
N PRO A 83 13.66 -19.28 27.53
CA PRO A 83 15.10 -19.05 27.74
C PRO A 83 15.79 -18.45 26.51
N THR A 84 15.34 -18.80 25.31
CA THR A 84 15.88 -18.33 24.02
C THR A 84 15.31 -16.98 23.57
N ARG A 85 14.46 -16.35 24.37
CA ARG A 85 13.91 -15.04 24.04
C ARG A 85 15.02 -13.98 24.05
N THR A 86 15.10 -13.20 22.97
CA THR A 86 16.04 -12.07 22.90
C THR A 86 15.83 -11.12 24.08
N PRO A 87 16.88 -10.82 24.88
CA PRO A 87 16.78 -9.95 26.05
C PRO A 87 16.33 -8.53 25.69
N THR A 88 15.57 -7.90 26.58
CA THR A 88 15.04 -6.53 26.35
C THR A 88 16.14 -5.50 26.03
N PRO A 89 17.31 -5.47 26.65
CA PRO A 89 18.38 -4.55 26.27
C PRO A 89 18.85 -4.74 24.82
N VAL A 90 18.95 -5.99 24.38
CA VAL A 90 19.31 -6.32 22.97
C VAL A 90 18.23 -5.85 22.01
N ILE A 91 16.96 -6.08 22.35
CA ILE A 91 15.81 -5.57 21.54
C ILE A 91 15.90 -4.05 21.41
N ARG A 92 16.14 -3.33 22.51
CA ARG A 92 16.31 -1.86 22.50
C ARG A 92 17.44 -1.43 21.57
N ARG A 93 18.57 -2.13 21.59
CA ARG A 93 19.72 -1.84 20.74
C ARG A 93 19.44 -2.11 19.26
N ILE A 94 18.73 -3.20 18.94
CA ILE A 94 18.26 -3.50 17.58
C ILE A 94 17.34 -2.38 17.06
N VAL A 95 16.36 -1.98 17.88
CA VAL A 95 15.40 -0.90 17.53
C VAL A 95 16.15 0.43 17.33
N HIS A 96 17.09 0.77 18.21
CA HIS A 96 17.91 1.98 18.07
C HIS A 96 18.70 1.99 16.77
N LEU A 97 19.42 0.91 16.44
CA LEU A 97 20.18 0.79 15.21
C LEU A 97 19.27 0.86 13.97
N ARG A 98 18.08 0.28 14.04
CA ARG A 98 17.09 0.32 12.96
C ARG A 98 16.55 1.73 12.76
N TRP A 99 16.17 2.39 13.86
CA TRP A 99 15.50 3.69 13.83
C TRP A 99 16.43 4.84 13.51
N HIS A 100 17.57 4.93 14.22
CA HIS A 100 18.49 6.05 14.06
C HIS A 100 19.52 5.85 12.95
N LYS A 101 20.05 4.63 12.79
CA LYS A 101 21.08 4.34 11.78
C LYS A 101 20.52 3.73 10.49
N ARG A 102 19.22 3.47 10.41
CA ARG A 102 18.53 2.88 9.23
C ARG A 102 19.17 1.59 8.71
N LEU A 103 19.77 0.81 9.58
CA LEU A 103 20.45 -0.43 9.20
C LEU A 103 19.46 -1.56 8.89
N GLY A 104 19.82 -2.41 7.94
CA GLY A 104 19.10 -3.66 7.66
C GLY A 104 19.45 -4.77 8.67
N PRO A 105 18.65 -5.88 8.70
CA PRO A 105 18.89 -6.98 9.64
C PRO A 105 20.29 -7.56 9.59
N VAL A 106 20.87 -7.71 8.40
CA VAL A 106 22.24 -8.22 8.21
C VAL A 106 23.27 -7.31 8.88
N ALA A 107 23.21 -6.00 8.62
CA ALA A 107 24.15 -5.04 9.20
C ALA A 107 23.98 -4.88 10.71
N ILE A 108 22.76 -5.00 11.23
CA ILE A 108 22.51 -5.01 12.68
C ILE A 108 23.06 -6.29 13.29
N GLY A 109 22.80 -7.44 12.66
CA GLY A 109 23.30 -8.74 13.11
C GLY A 109 24.83 -8.77 13.21
N ALA A 110 25.51 -8.29 12.18
CA ALA A 110 26.99 -8.19 12.17
C ALA A 110 27.52 -7.32 13.33
N ARG A 111 26.82 -6.20 13.64
CA ARG A 111 27.23 -5.30 14.74
C ARG A 111 26.98 -5.85 16.14
N LEU A 112 25.99 -6.71 16.28
CA LEU A 112 25.58 -7.26 17.59
C LEU A 112 26.05 -8.70 17.81
N GLY A 113 26.76 -9.29 16.85
CA GLY A 113 27.21 -10.68 16.92
C GLY A 113 26.05 -11.67 16.93
N MET A 114 24.96 -11.41 16.21
CA MET A 114 23.77 -12.24 16.24
C MET A 114 23.20 -12.53 14.82
N PRO A 115 22.47 -13.65 14.64
CA PRO A 115 21.90 -14.00 13.35
C PRO A 115 20.94 -12.93 12.81
N ALA A 116 21.03 -12.61 11.52
CA ALA A 116 20.16 -11.66 10.86
C ALA A 116 18.67 -12.07 10.91
N SER A 117 18.37 -13.37 10.95
CA SER A 117 17.03 -13.93 11.13
C SER A 117 16.42 -13.56 12.47
N THR A 118 17.20 -13.63 13.55
CA THR A 118 16.79 -13.21 14.90
C THR A 118 16.50 -11.70 14.93
N VAL A 119 17.40 -10.89 14.35
CA VAL A 119 17.18 -9.45 14.21
C VAL A 119 15.89 -9.16 13.43
N HIS A 120 15.67 -9.85 12.30
CA HIS A 120 14.46 -9.70 11.50
C HIS A 120 13.19 -10.05 12.29
N ALA A 121 13.20 -11.15 13.03
CA ALA A 121 12.07 -11.56 13.87
C ALA A 121 11.76 -10.53 14.97
N VAL A 122 12.79 -9.92 15.58
CA VAL A 122 12.62 -8.81 16.54
C VAL A 122 12.00 -7.59 15.84
N LEU A 123 12.54 -7.18 14.69
CA LEU A 123 12.03 -6.03 13.95
C LEU A 123 10.59 -6.24 13.44
N LEU A 124 10.21 -7.48 13.08
CA LEU A 124 8.86 -7.83 12.69
C LEU A 124 7.88 -7.63 13.86
N ARG A 125 8.22 -8.17 15.05
CA ARG A 125 7.43 -7.97 16.28
C ARG A 125 7.28 -6.51 16.68
N CYS A 126 8.33 -5.71 16.47
CA CYS A 126 8.31 -4.27 16.71
C CYS A 126 7.67 -3.46 15.57
N ARG A 127 7.14 -4.10 14.52
CA ARG A 127 6.57 -3.45 13.31
C ARG A 127 7.54 -2.52 12.58
N LEU A 128 8.84 -2.80 12.68
CA LEU A 128 9.94 -2.04 12.07
C LEU A 128 10.66 -2.80 10.96
N SER A 129 10.06 -3.88 10.44
CA SER A 129 10.70 -4.77 9.46
C SER A 129 11.01 -4.09 8.13
N ARG A 130 10.17 -3.15 7.68
CA ARG A 130 10.34 -2.45 6.39
C ARG A 130 10.74 -0.99 6.59
N LEU A 131 11.91 -0.59 6.03
CA LEU A 131 12.33 0.82 6.01
C LEU A 131 11.46 1.70 5.13
N SER A 132 10.74 1.13 4.16
CA SER A 132 9.79 1.85 3.32
C SER A 132 8.56 2.39 4.08
N HIS A 133 8.35 1.94 5.31
CA HIS A 133 7.27 2.44 6.15
C HIS A 133 7.70 3.64 7.02
N VAL A 134 8.95 4.04 6.92
CA VAL A 134 9.52 5.12 7.71
C VAL A 134 10.14 6.15 6.77
N ASP A 135 9.82 7.41 6.98
CA ASP A 135 10.48 8.52 6.32
C ASP A 135 11.99 8.49 6.64
N ARG A 136 12.83 8.48 5.61
CA ARG A 136 14.28 8.37 5.80
C ARG A 136 14.89 9.58 6.50
N ALA A 137 14.35 10.76 6.25
CA ALA A 137 14.87 12.00 6.79
C ALA A 137 14.43 12.23 8.24
N THR A 138 13.13 12.05 8.51
CA THR A 138 12.55 12.40 9.81
C THR A 138 12.41 11.21 10.76
N GLY A 139 12.39 9.98 10.24
CA GLY A 139 12.12 8.78 11.03
C GLY A 139 10.65 8.58 11.38
N GLU A 140 9.76 9.45 10.93
CA GLU A 140 8.33 9.32 11.18
C GLU A 140 7.73 8.17 10.35
N PRO A 141 6.76 7.43 10.89
CA PRO A 141 6.01 6.46 10.10
C PRO A 141 5.36 7.13 8.89
N VAL A 142 5.57 6.56 7.71
CA VAL A 142 4.87 7.00 6.50
C VAL A 142 3.41 6.62 6.65
N ARG A 143 2.57 7.59 6.97
CA ARG A 143 1.12 7.38 7.06
C ARG A 143 0.56 7.24 5.65
N ARG A 144 -0.05 6.11 5.37
CA ARG A 144 -0.90 5.98 4.18
C ARG A 144 -2.19 6.72 4.47
N TYR A 145 -2.44 7.79 3.74
CA TYR A 145 -3.72 8.47 3.77
C TYR A 145 -4.50 8.14 2.48
N GLU A 146 -5.78 8.13 2.59
CA GLU A 146 -6.72 8.06 1.48
C GLU A 146 -7.84 9.04 1.80
N HIS A 147 -8.21 9.84 0.82
CA HIS A 147 -9.35 10.74 0.95
C HIS A 147 -10.65 9.95 0.85
N ASP A 148 -11.71 10.42 1.52
CA ASP A 148 -12.91 9.64 1.77
C ASP A 148 -13.79 9.44 0.54
N TYR A 149 -13.70 10.32 -0.46
CA TYR A 149 -14.52 10.30 -1.68
C TYR A 149 -13.78 10.79 -2.92
N PRO A 150 -14.25 10.40 -4.14
CA PRO A 150 -13.66 10.85 -5.38
C PRO A 150 -13.74 12.36 -5.54
N GLY A 151 -12.67 12.98 -6.04
CA GLY A 151 -12.58 14.43 -6.24
C GLY A 151 -12.14 15.23 -5.02
N SER A 152 -12.19 14.66 -3.80
CA SER A 152 -11.70 15.33 -2.60
C SER A 152 -10.23 15.77 -2.72
N LEU A 153 -9.41 15.01 -3.43
CA LEU A 153 -8.04 15.36 -3.80
C LEU A 153 -7.65 14.69 -5.10
N ILE A 154 -7.15 15.46 -6.05
CA ILE A 154 -6.44 14.93 -7.22
C ILE A 154 -4.94 15.20 -7.10
N HIS A 155 -4.12 14.30 -7.60
CA HIS A 155 -2.67 14.44 -7.75
C HIS A 155 -2.36 14.85 -9.18
N VAL A 156 -1.41 15.75 -9.36
CA VAL A 156 -0.89 16.13 -10.68
C VAL A 156 0.61 15.98 -10.71
N ASP A 157 1.13 15.47 -11.82
CA ASP A 157 2.57 15.32 -12.05
C ASP A 157 2.86 15.13 -13.54
N VAL A 158 4.11 15.33 -13.95
CA VAL A 158 4.56 15.17 -15.33
C VAL A 158 5.62 14.08 -15.44
N LYS A 159 5.33 13.05 -16.23
CA LYS A 159 6.31 12.01 -16.56
C LYS A 159 7.01 12.30 -17.87
N LYS A 160 8.33 12.50 -17.81
CA LYS A 160 9.17 12.72 -19.00
C LYS A 160 9.59 11.39 -19.61
N LEU A 161 9.39 11.26 -20.91
CA LEU A 161 9.79 10.11 -21.70
C LEU A 161 10.55 10.60 -22.95
N GLY A 162 11.70 10.03 -23.25
CA GLY A 162 12.36 10.29 -24.52
C GLY A 162 11.46 9.87 -25.68
N ASN A 163 11.37 10.70 -26.73
CA ASN A 163 10.63 10.37 -27.93
C ASN A 163 11.28 9.19 -28.67
N ILE A 164 10.48 8.47 -29.44
CA ILE A 164 10.94 7.35 -30.28
C ILE A 164 11.22 7.91 -31.66
N PRO A 165 12.44 7.76 -32.21
CA PRO A 165 12.76 8.23 -33.55
C PRO A 165 11.95 7.46 -34.61
N ASP A 166 11.72 8.10 -35.76
CA ASP A 166 11.07 7.46 -36.90
C ASP A 166 11.88 6.27 -37.38
N GLY A 167 11.19 5.16 -37.61
CA GLY A 167 11.80 3.86 -37.91
C GLY A 167 12.27 3.09 -36.69
N GLY A 168 11.98 3.58 -35.48
CA GLY A 168 12.27 2.90 -34.22
C GLY A 168 13.56 3.30 -33.53
N GLY A 169 13.54 3.29 -32.21
CA GLY A 169 14.70 3.54 -31.35
C GLY A 169 15.54 2.29 -31.11
N TRP A 170 16.59 2.44 -30.30
CA TRP A 170 17.55 1.38 -29.99
C TRP A 170 16.90 0.10 -29.37
N ARG A 171 15.79 0.24 -28.68
CA ARG A 171 15.05 -0.92 -28.14
C ARG A 171 14.31 -1.70 -29.22
N TYR A 172 13.95 -1.06 -30.33
CA TYR A 172 13.23 -1.66 -31.44
C TYR A 172 14.20 -2.32 -32.45
N LEU A 173 15.30 -1.63 -32.78
CA LEU A 173 16.23 -2.00 -33.85
C LEU A 173 17.61 -2.43 -33.33
N GLY A 174 17.83 -2.47 -32.02
CA GLY A 174 19.16 -2.64 -31.45
C GLY A 174 19.97 -1.33 -31.42
N ARG A 175 21.11 -1.36 -30.69
CA ARG A 175 21.89 -0.14 -30.38
C ARG A 175 22.48 0.52 -31.62
N VAL A 176 22.98 -0.26 -32.57
CA VAL A 176 23.64 0.26 -33.76
C VAL A 176 22.64 0.98 -34.68
N GLN A 177 21.59 0.28 -35.11
CA GLN A 177 20.60 0.82 -36.01
C GLN A 177 19.74 1.91 -35.35
N GLY A 178 19.35 1.72 -34.11
CA GLY A 178 18.60 2.73 -33.35
C GLY A 178 19.42 3.99 -33.08
N GLY A 179 20.75 3.87 -32.95
CA GLY A 179 21.67 5.00 -32.91
C GLY A 179 21.73 5.76 -34.23
N ARG A 180 21.80 5.04 -35.36
CA ARG A 180 21.76 5.65 -36.69
C ARG A 180 20.45 6.40 -36.95
N ASN A 181 19.33 5.87 -36.60
CA ASN A 181 18.02 6.52 -36.74
C ASN A 181 17.93 7.81 -35.90
N ARG A 182 18.61 7.87 -34.77
CA ARG A 182 18.69 9.05 -33.92
C ARG A 182 19.39 10.22 -34.60
N HIS A 183 20.31 9.95 -35.51
CA HIS A 183 21.14 10.94 -36.22
C HIS A 183 20.71 11.14 -37.69
N ARG A 184 19.64 10.51 -38.14
CA ARG A 184 19.18 10.49 -39.52
C ARG A 184 18.39 11.75 -39.86
N HIS A 185 19.08 12.91 -39.83
CA HIS A 185 18.49 14.18 -40.27
C HIS A 185 19.50 14.95 -41.09
N SER A 186 18.98 15.76 -42.01
CA SER A 186 19.73 16.52 -42.97
C SER A 186 20.85 17.38 -42.34
N PRO A 187 22.00 17.54 -43.00
CA PRO A 187 23.06 18.41 -42.54
C PRO A 187 22.49 19.82 -42.23
N GLY A 188 22.68 20.30 -41.01
CA GLY A 188 22.21 21.61 -40.56
C GLY A 188 20.99 21.63 -39.66
N SER A 189 20.19 20.57 -39.59
CA SER A 189 19.15 20.43 -38.56
C SER A 189 19.58 19.38 -37.56
N SER A 190 19.73 19.77 -36.32
CA SER A 190 19.92 18.85 -35.19
C SER A 190 18.55 18.64 -34.56
N PRO A 191 17.73 17.68 -35.04
CA PRO A 191 16.48 17.42 -34.37
C PRO A 191 16.83 16.68 -33.10
N LYS A 192 16.78 17.40 -32.04
CA LYS A 192 16.59 16.78 -30.74
C LYS A 192 15.33 15.95 -30.87
N ILE A 193 15.45 14.62 -30.77
CA ILE A 193 14.31 13.69 -30.76
C ILE A 193 13.25 14.15 -29.78
N GLY A 194 13.61 15.07 -28.89
CA GLY A 194 12.72 15.70 -27.93
C GLY A 194 12.28 14.78 -26.82
N THR A 195 11.41 15.29 -26.04
CA THR A 195 10.83 14.61 -24.88
C THR A 195 9.31 14.71 -24.95
N ALA A 196 8.64 13.59 -24.77
CA ALA A 196 7.20 13.56 -24.51
C ALA A 196 6.96 13.83 -23.03
N PHE A 197 6.12 14.80 -22.73
CA PHE A 197 5.71 15.15 -21.37
C PHE A 197 4.31 14.60 -21.14
N VAL A 198 4.22 13.53 -20.37
CA VAL A 198 2.94 12.92 -20.02
C VAL A 198 2.42 13.62 -18.78
N HIS A 199 1.51 14.57 -18.97
CA HIS A 199 0.79 15.22 -17.88
C HIS A 199 -0.27 14.29 -17.35
N THR A 200 -0.25 14.03 -16.06
CA THR A 200 -1.12 13.06 -15.41
C THR A 200 -1.91 13.71 -14.30
N VAL A 201 -3.18 13.35 -14.21
CA VAL A 201 -4.08 13.72 -13.12
C VAL A 201 -4.69 12.43 -12.56
N LEU A 202 -4.52 12.20 -11.27
CA LEU A 202 -4.94 10.96 -10.60
C LEU A 202 -5.80 11.29 -9.39
N ASP A 203 -7.01 10.76 -9.32
CA ASP A 203 -7.83 10.90 -8.13
C ASP A 203 -7.29 10.06 -6.96
N ASP A 204 -7.25 10.68 -5.77
CA ASP A 204 -6.69 10.07 -4.57
C ASP A 204 -7.51 8.88 -4.08
N HIS A 205 -8.82 8.96 -4.12
CA HIS A 205 -9.73 7.94 -3.61
C HIS A 205 -9.92 6.79 -4.60
N SER A 206 -10.39 7.09 -5.80
CA SER A 206 -10.74 6.08 -6.80
C SER A 206 -9.54 5.51 -7.56
N ARG A 207 -8.41 6.22 -7.62
CA ARG A 207 -7.26 5.93 -8.50
C ARG A 207 -7.58 6.15 -9.99
N LEU A 208 -8.72 6.76 -10.30
CA LEU A 208 -9.08 7.09 -11.67
C LEU A 208 -8.07 8.06 -12.25
N ALA A 209 -7.58 7.77 -13.45
CA ALA A 209 -6.49 8.49 -14.06
C ALA A 209 -6.89 9.17 -15.37
N TYR A 210 -6.49 10.42 -15.52
CA TYR A 210 -6.50 11.18 -16.76
C TYR A 210 -5.06 11.50 -17.16
N ALA A 211 -4.72 11.40 -18.44
CA ALA A 211 -3.40 11.78 -18.91
C ALA A 211 -3.42 12.27 -20.35
N GLU A 212 -2.57 13.26 -20.63
CA GLU A 212 -2.30 13.82 -21.97
C GLU A 212 -0.79 13.87 -22.23
N ILE A 213 -0.40 13.79 -23.49
CA ILE A 213 0.99 13.93 -23.91
C ILE A 213 1.17 15.26 -24.62
N HIS A 214 2.09 16.05 -24.11
CA HIS A 214 2.49 17.35 -24.67
C HIS A 214 4.00 17.38 -24.95
N ASP A 215 4.42 18.39 -25.69
CA ASP A 215 5.84 18.56 -26.05
C ASP A 215 6.59 19.49 -25.06
N ASN A 216 5.90 19.93 -24.01
CA ASN A 216 6.48 20.76 -22.95
C ASN A 216 5.74 20.57 -21.62
N GLU A 217 6.31 21.13 -20.56
CA GLU A 217 5.74 21.17 -19.20
C GLU A 217 5.55 22.61 -18.70
N THR A 218 5.21 23.55 -19.58
CA THR A 218 4.99 24.95 -19.20
C THR A 218 3.76 25.12 -18.30
N ALA A 219 3.67 26.27 -17.62
CA ALA A 219 2.50 26.58 -16.81
C ALA A 219 1.21 26.64 -17.65
N ALA A 220 1.28 27.17 -18.88
CA ALA A 220 0.15 27.21 -19.80
C ALA A 220 -0.36 25.80 -20.15
N THR A 221 0.56 24.88 -20.44
CA THR A 221 0.21 23.49 -20.73
C THR A 221 -0.40 22.81 -19.49
N ALA A 222 0.21 22.97 -18.32
CA ALA A 222 -0.29 22.39 -17.08
C ALA A 222 -1.71 22.87 -16.74
N VAL A 223 -2.00 24.15 -16.94
CA VAL A 223 -3.32 24.75 -16.74
C VAL A 223 -4.34 24.20 -17.76
N THR A 224 -3.97 24.09 -19.02
CA THR A 224 -4.84 23.52 -20.07
C THR A 224 -5.22 22.08 -19.75
N VAL A 225 -4.24 21.27 -19.32
CA VAL A 225 -4.47 19.89 -18.89
C VAL A 225 -5.37 19.84 -17.64
N LEU A 226 -5.16 20.70 -16.66
CA LEU A 226 -6.00 20.76 -15.45
C LEU A 226 -7.45 21.04 -15.81
N ARG A 227 -7.73 22.06 -16.66
CA ARG A 227 -9.09 22.40 -17.08
C ARG A 227 -9.78 21.24 -17.79
N ARG A 228 -9.09 20.56 -18.71
CA ARG A 228 -9.62 19.38 -19.40
C ARG A 228 -9.85 18.21 -18.47
N ALA A 229 -8.92 17.95 -17.56
CA ALA A 229 -9.06 16.89 -16.56
C ALA A 229 -10.26 17.15 -15.64
N VAL A 230 -10.43 18.39 -15.15
CA VAL A 230 -11.57 18.75 -14.29
C VAL A 230 -12.90 18.55 -15.03
N ALA A 231 -13.00 19.00 -16.30
CA ALA A 231 -14.17 18.76 -17.13
C ALA A 231 -14.42 17.25 -17.36
N TRP A 232 -13.36 16.48 -17.57
CA TRP A 232 -13.45 15.03 -17.75
C TRP A 232 -13.93 14.31 -16.48
N TYR A 233 -13.49 14.75 -15.29
CA TYR A 233 -13.96 14.25 -14.00
C TYR A 233 -15.42 14.66 -13.75
N ALA A 234 -15.77 15.91 -14.04
CA ALA A 234 -17.15 16.42 -13.90
C ALA A 234 -18.14 15.63 -14.74
N ALA A 235 -17.78 15.30 -15.99
CA ALA A 235 -18.60 14.43 -16.87
C ALA A 235 -18.83 13.01 -16.30
N ARG A 236 -18.09 12.63 -15.24
CA ARG A 236 -18.22 11.35 -14.50
C ARG A 236 -18.80 11.55 -13.10
N GLY A 237 -19.43 12.69 -12.84
CA GLY A 237 -20.02 13.00 -11.53
C GLY A 237 -19.00 13.28 -10.42
N VAL A 238 -17.72 13.51 -10.76
CA VAL A 238 -16.67 13.77 -9.79
C VAL A 238 -16.35 15.26 -9.73
N HIS A 239 -16.69 15.90 -8.62
CA HIS A 239 -16.36 17.30 -8.35
C HIS A 239 -14.98 17.40 -7.67
N VAL A 240 -14.06 18.14 -8.28
CA VAL A 240 -12.68 18.29 -7.77
C VAL A 240 -12.58 19.46 -6.80
N GLU A 241 -12.17 19.19 -5.55
CA GLU A 241 -12.02 20.22 -4.52
C GLU A 241 -10.58 20.69 -4.30
N ARG A 242 -9.63 19.79 -4.44
CA ARG A 242 -8.21 20.04 -4.12
C ARG A 242 -7.30 19.40 -5.14
N VAL A 243 -6.18 20.07 -5.44
CA VAL A 243 -5.14 19.53 -6.30
C VAL A 243 -3.79 19.52 -5.57
N LEU A 244 -3.12 18.38 -5.55
CA LEU A 244 -1.77 18.21 -4.99
C LEU A 244 -0.76 18.10 -6.12
N SER A 245 0.23 18.98 -6.12
CA SER A 245 1.37 18.96 -7.03
C SER A 245 2.70 18.84 -6.27
N ASP A 246 3.75 18.58 -6.99
CA ASP A 246 5.11 18.83 -6.51
C ASP A 246 5.42 20.34 -6.45
N ASN A 247 6.69 20.70 -6.22
CA ASN A 247 7.17 22.07 -6.20
C ASN A 247 7.72 22.53 -7.57
N GLY A 248 7.37 21.86 -8.66
CA GLY A 248 7.77 22.23 -10.01
C GLY A 248 7.35 23.64 -10.40
N SER A 249 8.13 24.29 -11.29
CA SER A 249 7.89 25.67 -11.70
C SER A 249 6.49 25.93 -12.26
N PRO A 250 5.86 25.04 -13.06
CA PRO A 250 4.49 25.23 -13.55
C PRO A 250 3.49 25.45 -12.43
N TYR A 251 3.58 24.64 -11.39
CA TYR A 251 2.65 24.63 -10.25
C TYR A 251 2.89 25.73 -9.22
N ARG A 252 3.99 26.48 -9.36
CA ARG A 252 4.32 27.66 -8.57
C ARG A 252 3.91 28.96 -9.26
N SER A 253 3.47 28.89 -10.50
CA SER A 253 3.13 30.05 -11.32
C SER A 253 1.85 30.74 -10.82
N ARG A 254 1.76 32.05 -11.05
CA ARG A 254 0.54 32.83 -10.80
C ARG A 254 -0.61 32.28 -11.65
N LEU A 255 -0.34 31.93 -12.91
CA LEU A 255 -1.33 31.35 -13.83
C LEU A 255 -1.99 30.10 -13.23
N TRP A 256 -1.19 29.19 -12.64
CA TRP A 256 -1.71 28.00 -11.97
C TRP A 256 -2.64 28.34 -10.81
N THR A 257 -2.20 29.26 -9.94
CA THR A 257 -2.98 29.64 -8.75
C THR A 257 -4.29 30.32 -9.13
N THR A 258 -4.25 31.24 -10.13
CA THR A 258 -5.46 31.91 -10.65
C THR A 258 -6.43 30.90 -11.26
N THR A 259 -5.95 29.97 -12.10
CA THR A 259 -6.80 28.93 -12.68
C THR A 259 -7.41 28.00 -11.63
N CYS A 260 -6.68 27.62 -10.60
CA CYS A 260 -7.25 26.85 -9.52
C CYS A 260 -8.38 27.60 -8.81
N ALA A 261 -8.22 28.92 -8.57
CA ALA A 261 -9.26 29.76 -7.96
C ALA A 261 -10.51 29.86 -8.86
N GLU A 262 -10.33 30.09 -10.19
CA GLU A 262 -11.42 30.11 -11.15
C GLU A 262 -12.22 28.78 -11.22
N LEU A 263 -11.53 27.66 -11.03
CA LEU A 263 -12.18 26.34 -10.99
C LEU A 263 -12.73 25.97 -9.61
N GLY A 264 -12.60 26.81 -8.61
CA GLY A 264 -13.01 26.53 -7.22
C GLY A 264 -12.13 25.48 -6.52
N ILE A 265 -10.93 25.22 -7.02
CA ILE A 265 -10.03 24.16 -6.55
C ILE A 265 -8.96 24.74 -5.62
N ARG A 266 -8.74 24.13 -4.48
CA ARG A 266 -7.67 24.54 -3.55
C ARG A 266 -6.34 23.87 -3.90
N PRO A 267 -5.32 24.62 -4.39
CA PRO A 267 -4.01 24.07 -4.68
C PRO A 267 -3.25 23.73 -3.39
N LYS A 268 -2.65 22.55 -3.37
CA LYS A 268 -1.72 22.06 -2.33
C LYS A 268 -0.41 21.66 -2.99
N ARG A 269 0.69 21.81 -2.27
CA ARG A 269 2.01 21.35 -2.72
C ARG A 269 2.61 20.39 -1.71
N THR A 270 3.42 19.46 -2.21
CA THR A 270 4.20 18.56 -1.36
C THR A 270 5.15 19.38 -0.49
N ARG A 271 5.32 18.97 0.77
CA ARG A 271 6.33 19.58 1.63
C ARG A 271 7.73 19.26 1.10
N PRO A 272 8.69 20.19 1.18
CA PRO A 272 10.07 19.90 0.82
C PRO A 272 10.57 18.64 1.53
N TYR A 273 11.35 17.84 0.84
CA TYR A 273 11.94 16.57 1.33
C TYR A 273 10.92 15.50 1.76
N ARG A 274 9.62 15.64 1.39
CA ARG A 274 8.58 14.62 1.64
C ARG A 274 7.91 14.13 0.35
N PRO A 275 8.66 13.49 -0.57
CA PRO A 275 8.13 13.02 -1.85
C PRO A 275 7.03 11.97 -1.67
N GLN A 276 7.02 11.22 -0.55
CA GLN A 276 6.01 10.20 -0.27
C GLN A 276 4.57 10.73 -0.30
N THR A 277 4.37 12.04 -0.13
CA THR A 277 3.03 12.66 -0.21
C THR A 277 2.44 12.50 -1.61
N ASN A 278 3.27 12.37 -2.65
CA ASN A 278 2.86 12.15 -4.04
C ASN A 278 3.02 10.68 -4.50
N GLY A 279 3.22 9.76 -3.56
CA GLY A 279 3.52 8.35 -3.84
C GLY A 279 2.47 7.60 -4.67
N LYS A 280 1.20 8.08 -4.68
CA LYS A 280 0.13 7.49 -5.48
C LYS A 280 0.34 7.72 -6.97
N ILE A 281 0.65 8.96 -7.37
CA ILE A 281 0.91 9.29 -8.77
C ILE A 281 2.27 8.72 -9.24
N GLU A 282 3.28 8.65 -8.36
CA GLU A 282 4.54 7.95 -8.66
C GLU A 282 4.31 6.46 -8.92
N ARG A 283 3.42 5.83 -8.15
CA ARG A 283 3.01 4.44 -8.37
C ARG A 283 2.27 4.29 -9.70
N PHE A 284 1.37 5.23 -10.02
CA PHE A 284 0.70 5.27 -11.31
C PHE A 284 1.73 5.39 -12.44
N HIS A 285 2.70 6.30 -12.36
CA HIS A 285 3.75 6.46 -13.36
C HIS A 285 4.58 5.19 -13.58
N ARG A 286 4.86 4.42 -12.52
CA ARG A 286 5.49 3.10 -12.69
C ARG A 286 4.60 2.13 -13.46
N THR A 287 3.31 2.13 -13.18
CA THR A 287 2.34 1.28 -13.88
C THR A 287 2.16 1.72 -15.34
N LEU A 288 2.05 3.01 -15.60
CA LEU A 288 1.99 3.60 -16.93
C LEU A 288 3.25 3.27 -17.76
N THR A 289 4.42 3.42 -17.14
CA THR A 289 5.69 3.14 -17.80
C THR A 289 5.82 1.66 -18.18
N ALA A 290 5.49 0.75 -17.26
CA ALA A 290 5.58 -0.68 -17.50
C ALA A 290 4.46 -1.21 -18.41
N GLY A 291 3.23 -0.71 -18.26
CA GLY A 291 2.06 -1.23 -18.95
C GLY A 291 1.75 -0.57 -20.31
N TRP A 292 2.34 0.61 -20.56
CA TRP A 292 2.13 1.33 -21.83
C TRP A 292 3.45 1.73 -22.48
N ALA A 293 4.23 2.64 -21.85
CA ALA A 293 5.36 3.29 -22.52
C ALA A 293 6.45 2.31 -22.99
N PHE A 294 6.64 1.21 -22.24
CA PHE A 294 7.64 0.17 -22.52
C PHE A 294 7.05 -1.24 -22.53
N ALA A 295 5.72 -1.38 -22.56
CA ALA A 295 5.05 -2.68 -22.60
C ALA A 295 5.31 -3.45 -23.92
N ARG A 296 5.52 -2.71 -24.99
CA ARG A 296 5.84 -3.23 -26.32
C ARG A 296 6.81 -2.29 -27.04
N LEU A 297 7.41 -2.80 -28.10
CA LEU A 297 8.29 -2.02 -28.96
C LEU A 297 7.45 -1.20 -29.96
N PHE A 298 7.53 0.11 -29.86
CA PHE A 298 6.85 1.01 -30.79
C PHE A 298 7.78 1.43 -31.91
N PRO A 299 7.30 1.41 -33.18
CA PRO A 299 8.13 1.83 -34.32
C PRO A 299 8.34 3.34 -34.39
N THR A 300 7.40 4.15 -33.87
CA THR A 300 7.50 5.61 -33.83
C THR A 300 6.83 6.18 -32.57
N GLU A 301 7.14 7.43 -32.26
CA GLU A 301 6.49 8.18 -31.18
C GLU A 301 4.96 8.31 -31.42
N THR A 302 4.56 8.51 -32.65
CA THR A 302 3.13 8.59 -33.01
C THR A 302 2.37 7.33 -32.65
N HIS A 303 2.94 6.14 -32.88
CA HIS A 303 2.33 4.88 -32.49
C HIS A 303 2.20 4.75 -30.97
N ARG A 304 3.25 5.19 -30.22
CA ARG A 304 3.17 5.19 -28.77
C ARG A 304 2.09 6.13 -28.25
N ARG A 305 2.02 7.36 -28.77
CA ARG A 305 1.00 8.35 -28.40
C ARG A 305 -0.42 7.84 -28.68
N LYS A 306 -0.66 7.28 -29.88
CA LYS A 306 -1.95 6.68 -30.26
C LYS A 306 -2.42 5.55 -29.36
N ALA A 307 -1.49 4.83 -28.71
CA ALA A 307 -1.81 3.72 -27.82
C ALA A 307 -2.21 4.16 -26.39
N LEU A 308 -1.96 5.42 -25.99
CA LEU A 308 -2.23 5.89 -24.63
C LEU A 308 -3.73 5.87 -24.28
N PRO A 309 -4.66 6.36 -25.10
CA PRO A 309 -6.08 6.37 -24.75
C PRO A 309 -6.63 4.96 -24.47
N GLY A 310 -6.29 3.96 -25.30
CA GLY A 310 -6.72 2.59 -25.10
C GLY A 310 -6.14 1.99 -23.81
N TRP A 311 -4.89 2.29 -23.50
CA TRP A 311 -4.29 1.84 -22.25
C TRP A 311 -4.93 2.52 -21.02
N LEU A 312 -5.26 3.82 -21.10
CA LEU A 312 -5.98 4.52 -20.02
C LEU A 312 -7.39 3.96 -19.81
N HIS A 313 -8.07 3.60 -20.89
CA HIS A 313 -9.36 2.93 -20.79
C HIS A 313 -9.22 1.60 -20.04
N GLU A 314 -8.28 0.74 -20.44
CA GLU A 314 -7.99 -0.53 -19.78
C GLU A 314 -7.60 -0.32 -18.29
N TYR A 315 -6.75 0.67 -18.00
CA TYR A 315 -6.35 1.01 -16.63
C TYR A 315 -7.55 1.41 -15.77
N ASN A 316 -8.42 2.27 -16.27
CA ASN A 316 -9.52 2.84 -15.51
C ASN A 316 -10.71 1.87 -15.35
N HIS A 317 -10.99 1.05 -16.37
CA HIS A 317 -12.22 0.26 -16.43
C HIS A 317 -12.03 -1.23 -16.17
N HIS A 318 -10.84 -1.77 -16.41
CA HIS A 318 -10.63 -3.22 -16.40
C HIS A 318 -9.49 -3.67 -15.45
N ARG A 319 -8.46 -2.86 -15.27
CA ARG A 319 -7.30 -3.26 -14.48
C ARG A 319 -7.63 -3.39 -13.00
N PRO A 320 -7.41 -4.57 -12.37
CA PRO A 320 -7.61 -4.74 -10.94
C PRO A 320 -6.53 -4.00 -10.13
N HIS A 321 -6.93 -3.30 -9.08
CA HIS A 321 -6.06 -2.57 -8.17
C HIS A 321 -6.08 -3.17 -6.76
N THR A 322 -4.96 -3.66 -6.28
CA THR A 322 -4.83 -4.23 -4.93
C THR A 322 -5.17 -3.23 -3.82
N ALA A 323 -4.89 -1.93 -4.04
CA ALA A 323 -5.19 -0.88 -3.04
C ALA A 323 -6.69 -0.59 -2.90
N ILE A 324 -7.51 -1.04 -3.83
CA ILE A 324 -8.97 -0.85 -3.83
C ILE A 324 -9.72 -2.19 -3.93
N GLY A 325 -9.18 -3.20 -3.27
CA GLY A 325 -9.84 -4.50 -3.15
C GLY A 325 -9.86 -5.34 -4.44
N GLY A 326 -8.90 -5.13 -5.35
CA GLY A 326 -8.81 -5.87 -6.60
C GLY A 326 -9.82 -5.43 -7.67
N ARG A 327 -10.50 -4.31 -7.47
CA ARG A 327 -11.45 -3.73 -8.43
C ARG A 327 -10.79 -2.69 -9.34
N PRO A 328 -11.35 -2.38 -10.51
CA PRO A 328 -10.86 -1.30 -11.36
C PRO A 328 -11.21 0.08 -10.76
N PRO A 329 -10.45 1.16 -11.08
CA PRO A 329 -10.68 2.51 -10.58
C PRO A 329 -12.10 3.02 -10.72
N ILE A 330 -12.73 2.79 -11.86
CA ILE A 330 -14.11 3.23 -12.15
C ILE A 330 -15.13 2.69 -11.15
N SER A 331 -14.90 1.52 -10.57
CA SER A 331 -15.83 0.90 -9.62
C SER A 331 -15.97 1.67 -8.30
N ARG A 332 -15.15 2.67 -8.06
CA ARG A 332 -15.25 3.56 -6.89
C ARG A 332 -16.02 4.84 -7.16
N LEU A 333 -16.55 5.02 -8.36
CA LEU A 333 -17.48 6.09 -8.67
C LEU A 333 -18.91 5.57 -8.45
N THR A 334 -19.49 5.91 -7.30
CA THR A 334 -20.82 5.40 -6.88
C THR A 334 -21.99 6.12 -7.54
N ASN A 335 -21.75 7.22 -8.28
CA ASN A 335 -22.79 8.08 -8.85
C ASN A 335 -22.67 8.21 -10.38
N LEU A 336 -22.39 7.09 -11.08
CA LEU A 336 -22.45 7.12 -12.54
C LEU A 336 -23.92 7.07 -13.00
N PRO A 337 -24.39 8.02 -13.82
CA PRO A 337 -25.69 7.90 -14.49
C PRO A 337 -25.70 6.60 -15.30
N GLY A 338 -26.62 5.69 -15.01
CA GLY A 338 -26.81 4.44 -15.76
C GLY A 338 -26.43 3.13 -15.05
N GLN A 339 -26.06 3.14 -13.78
CA GLN A 339 -25.83 1.89 -13.00
C GLN A 339 -27.06 1.41 -12.20
N TYR A 340 -28.23 1.95 -12.47
CA TYR A 340 -29.51 1.42 -11.98
C TYR A 340 -30.29 0.83 -13.16
N SER A 341 -29.94 -0.35 -13.60
CA SER A 341 -30.79 -1.22 -14.40
C SER A 341 -30.56 -2.67 -13.98
#